data_791214c6103270658717dae750bddd37
#
_entry.id   791214c6103270658717dae750bddd37
#
_cell.length_a   1.000
_cell.length_b   1.000
_cell.length_c   1.000
_cell.angle_alpha   90.00
_cell.angle_beta   90.00
_cell.angle_gamma   90.00
#
_symmetry.space_group_name_H-M   'P 1'
#
loop_
_entity.id
_entity.type
_entity.pdbx_description
1 polymer ?
#
loop_
_entity_poly.entity_id
_entity_poly.type
_entity_poly.pdbx_seq_one_letter_code
_entity_poly.pdbx_strand_id
1 'polypeptide(L)'
;MSRLRTFLAAVMAMTVVLFGVTAPTAAQTQPERPTKIVFTILSAEGQASSGPLWQPLLDDLEREIGIPVEPIFGSNYSVLVEAMRANQAQIGWFSALPAVQAIDRSKGEVIARTVDVEGKDSYVSTLIVKKGSGITLDDVTQCGKRLDFGIGDAQSTSGTLAPLTYFFGPRNITPTACFATVRSASHQANSFAVANGSVDVATSNSVNTVFLRRENPQIADQIETIWESPPIPESGIVIRSDLPADVKAKIRHFFVTYGQGFGPDSERQKAVMDGLNYSQFRAADNSYLDPIREMKADQARREGRPPEVAPPTSAGNQFKRIAPFALIGLLAILAIVLNLLPRRTAAATEAAVIPDPPKKSLAAWSLDLLLWGGFAIILMAAFNRVDLPNLGNLFSNSENMRNYGKDFLNPDFTLWRQLVGQMWLTIQIALWGTFLAVFLAVPLSLMASRNLSPAWLVWPVRRVMDLLRSIPDLVIGTLFIVAVGLGPLAGVLAIALNTAGVLAKLFSEAVESIDKGPIEGVKATGAGRLHEIAWGVIPQVAPLWTSFALYRFESNSRAATVLGLIGAGGIGQVLFESLQAFDYRTVSTIAIIIVVAVTLIDMLSQAMRKRLL
;
A
#
# COMPACT_ATOMS: atom_id res chain seq x y z
N MET A 1 36.98 -15.88 -26.06
CA MET A 1 36.67 -14.43 -26.04
C MET A 1 35.82 -13.95 -27.22
N SER A 2 35.93 -14.56 -28.44
CA SER A 2 35.11 -14.18 -29.59
C SER A 2 33.60 -14.52 -29.41
N ARG A 3 33.27 -15.70 -28.90
CA ARG A 3 31.87 -16.15 -28.71
C ARG A 3 31.08 -15.31 -27.65
N LEU A 4 31.76 -14.72 -26.66
CA LEU A 4 31.14 -13.84 -25.68
C LEU A 4 30.77 -12.47 -26.28
N ARG A 5 31.60 -11.94 -27.18
CA ARG A 5 31.34 -10.69 -27.92
C ARG A 5 30.14 -10.84 -28.88
N THR A 6 30.04 -12.00 -29.54
CA THR A 6 28.91 -12.28 -30.46
C THR A 6 27.61 -12.46 -29.68
N PHE A 7 27.65 -13.06 -28.50
CA PHE A 7 26.47 -13.23 -27.62
C PHE A 7 26.01 -11.89 -27.04
N LEU A 8 26.93 -11.04 -26.55
CA LEU A 8 26.60 -9.68 -26.07
C LEU A 8 26.03 -8.79 -27.19
N ALA A 9 26.56 -8.91 -28.42
CA ALA A 9 26.01 -8.20 -29.57
C ALA A 9 24.63 -8.70 -29.96
N ALA A 10 24.36 -10.02 -29.87
CA ALA A 10 23.04 -10.59 -30.13
C ALA A 10 22.00 -10.20 -29.07
N VAL A 11 22.38 -10.15 -27.79
CA VAL A 11 21.52 -9.68 -26.68
C VAL A 11 21.23 -8.18 -26.82
N MET A 12 22.23 -7.39 -27.22
CA MET A 12 22.05 -5.95 -27.46
C MET A 12 21.18 -5.69 -28.70
N ALA A 13 21.32 -6.48 -29.76
CA ALA A 13 20.47 -6.39 -30.95
C ALA A 13 19.02 -6.83 -30.65
N MET A 14 18.81 -7.84 -29.81
CA MET A 14 17.50 -8.32 -29.41
C MET A 14 16.77 -7.34 -28.46
N THR A 15 17.52 -6.60 -27.61
CA THR A 15 16.97 -5.50 -26.80
C THR A 15 16.55 -4.31 -27.67
N VAL A 16 17.32 -3.98 -28.72
CA VAL A 16 16.98 -2.89 -29.65
C VAL A 16 15.76 -3.24 -30.50
N VAL A 17 15.58 -4.51 -30.89
CA VAL A 17 14.38 -4.98 -31.64
C VAL A 17 13.14 -5.03 -30.75
N LEU A 18 13.28 -5.32 -29.47
CA LEU A 18 12.15 -5.33 -28.50
C LEU A 18 11.71 -3.91 -28.07
N PHE A 19 12.56 -2.89 -28.22
CA PHE A 19 12.23 -1.50 -27.94
C PHE A 19 12.09 -0.60 -29.17
N GLY A 20 12.23 -1.17 -30.37
CA GLY A 20 11.98 -0.51 -31.65
C GLY A 20 10.50 -0.47 -32.02
N VAL A 21 9.64 -0.05 -31.08
CA VAL A 21 8.25 0.32 -31.41
C VAL A 21 8.31 1.67 -32.11
N THR A 22 8.02 1.68 -33.40
CA THR A 22 7.75 2.86 -34.21
C THR A 22 6.77 3.75 -33.45
N ALA A 23 7.19 4.98 -33.15
CA ALA A 23 6.29 6.00 -32.60
C ALA A 23 5.11 6.16 -33.59
N PRO A 24 3.86 5.95 -33.15
CA PRO A 24 2.74 6.29 -33.98
C PRO A 24 2.72 7.81 -34.16
N THR A 25 2.71 8.27 -35.42
CA THR A 25 2.40 9.64 -35.79
C THR A 25 1.11 10.01 -35.06
N ALA A 26 1.14 11.07 -34.25
CA ALA A 26 -0.03 11.56 -33.53
C ALA A 26 -1.07 12.09 -34.53
N ALA A 27 -1.92 11.21 -35.03
CA ALA A 27 -3.23 11.59 -35.50
C ALA A 27 -3.97 12.08 -34.24
N GLN A 28 -4.56 13.27 -34.28
CA GLN A 28 -5.50 13.75 -33.29
C GLN A 28 -6.72 12.84 -33.32
N THR A 29 -6.65 11.72 -32.58
CA THR A 29 -7.82 10.89 -32.30
C THR A 29 -8.76 11.70 -31.41
N GLN A 30 -10.00 11.91 -31.88
CA GLN A 30 -11.06 12.39 -31.00
C GLN A 30 -11.08 11.51 -29.74
N PRO A 31 -11.27 12.08 -28.54
CA PRO A 31 -11.28 11.29 -27.32
C PRO A 31 -12.36 10.20 -27.42
N GLU A 32 -11.94 8.97 -27.25
CA GLU A 32 -12.81 7.80 -27.32
C GLU A 32 -13.84 7.88 -26.17
N ARG A 33 -15.11 7.66 -26.48
CA ARG A 33 -16.17 7.73 -25.47
C ARG A 33 -15.98 6.60 -24.46
N PRO A 34 -15.82 6.91 -23.15
CA PRO A 34 -15.60 5.88 -22.16
C PRO A 34 -16.82 4.95 -22.06
N THR A 35 -16.56 3.65 -21.95
CA THR A 35 -17.60 2.63 -21.75
C THR A 35 -18.12 2.62 -20.31
N LYS A 36 -17.35 3.16 -19.37
CA LYS A 36 -17.69 3.39 -17.96
C LYS A 36 -16.94 4.61 -17.44
N ILE A 37 -17.48 5.24 -16.42
CA ILE A 37 -16.85 6.29 -15.63
C ILE A 37 -16.50 5.72 -14.26
N VAL A 38 -15.25 5.83 -13.86
CA VAL A 38 -14.81 5.52 -12.50
C VAL A 38 -14.68 6.80 -11.72
N PHE A 39 -15.37 6.87 -10.59
CA PHE A 39 -15.39 8.02 -9.69
C PHE A 39 -14.65 7.71 -8.40
N THR A 40 -13.50 8.34 -8.17
CA THR A 40 -12.75 8.21 -6.92
C THR A 40 -13.27 9.15 -5.86
N ILE A 41 -13.56 8.63 -4.68
CA ILE A 41 -14.09 9.37 -3.55
C ILE A 41 -13.12 9.20 -2.38
N LEU A 42 -12.57 10.34 -1.93
CA LEU A 42 -11.73 10.36 -0.76
C LEU A 42 -12.62 10.16 0.48
N SER A 43 -12.42 9.07 1.18
CA SER A 43 -13.15 8.75 2.41
C SER A 43 -12.17 8.30 3.49
N ALA A 44 -12.05 9.10 4.53
CA ALA A 44 -11.31 8.72 5.73
C ALA A 44 -12.05 7.65 6.56
N GLU A 45 -13.35 7.50 6.32
CA GLU A 45 -14.26 6.61 7.06
C GLU A 45 -14.51 5.28 6.34
N GLY A 46 -13.97 5.14 5.11
CA GLY A 46 -14.04 3.93 4.29
C GLY A 46 -15.35 3.76 3.52
N GLN A 47 -15.35 2.75 2.63
CA GLN A 47 -16.48 2.44 1.75
C GLN A 47 -17.74 2.04 2.51
N ALA A 48 -17.60 1.35 3.64
CA ALA A 48 -18.75 0.86 4.39
C ALA A 48 -19.63 2.00 4.93
N SER A 49 -19.01 3.09 5.36
CA SER A 49 -19.68 4.27 5.90
C SER A 49 -20.10 5.26 4.81
N SER A 50 -19.20 5.55 3.88
CA SER A 50 -19.42 6.58 2.84
C SER A 50 -20.21 6.05 1.64
N GLY A 51 -20.09 4.76 1.32
CA GLY A 51 -20.75 4.15 0.16
C GLY A 51 -22.26 4.39 0.12
N PRO A 52 -23.02 4.05 1.17
CA PRO A 52 -24.48 4.26 1.19
C PRO A 52 -24.89 5.73 1.03
N LEU A 53 -24.05 6.67 1.46
CA LEU A 53 -24.32 8.11 1.35
C LEU A 53 -24.12 8.63 -0.07
N TRP A 54 -23.09 8.13 -0.76
CA TRP A 54 -22.75 8.55 -2.11
C TRP A 54 -23.55 7.81 -3.19
N GLN A 55 -23.98 6.56 -2.93
CA GLN A 55 -24.60 5.71 -3.95
C GLN A 55 -25.80 6.36 -4.66
N PRO A 56 -26.76 7.04 -3.96
CA PRO A 56 -27.88 7.67 -4.64
C PRO A 56 -27.46 8.77 -5.62
N LEU A 57 -26.41 9.55 -5.29
CA LEU A 57 -25.86 10.57 -6.18
C LEU A 57 -25.19 9.94 -7.40
N LEU A 58 -24.48 8.82 -7.21
CA LEU A 58 -23.80 8.10 -8.29
C LEU A 58 -24.79 7.47 -9.27
N ASP A 59 -25.90 6.90 -8.75
CA ASP A 59 -26.98 6.33 -9.55
C ASP A 59 -27.68 7.43 -10.38
N ASP A 60 -27.82 8.63 -9.81
CA ASP A 60 -28.38 9.79 -10.51
C ASP A 60 -27.42 10.30 -11.59
N LEU A 61 -26.11 10.34 -11.31
CA LEU A 61 -25.09 10.71 -12.28
C LEU A 61 -25.07 9.73 -13.46
N GLU A 62 -25.12 8.42 -13.19
CA GLU A 62 -25.17 7.38 -14.22
C GLU A 62 -26.37 7.58 -15.15
N ARG A 63 -27.54 7.89 -14.59
CA ARG A 63 -28.77 8.15 -15.37
C ARG A 63 -28.65 9.40 -16.24
N GLU A 64 -28.03 10.48 -15.72
CA GLU A 64 -27.85 11.73 -16.45
C GLU A 64 -26.87 11.62 -17.62
N ILE A 65 -25.72 10.97 -17.40
CA ILE A 65 -24.69 10.87 -18.44
C ILE A 65 -24.94 9.71 -19.41
N GLY A 66 -25.72 8.69 -19.00
CA GLY A 66 -25.99 7.49 -19.79
C GLY A 66 -24.77 6.58 -19.94
N ILE A 67 -23.84 6.60 -18.99
CA ILE A 67 -22.62 5.79 -18.93
C ILE A 67 -22.54 5.20 -17.53
N PRO A 68 -22.27 3.88 -17.36
CA PRO A 68 -22.11 3.28 -16.04
C PRO A 68 -21.09 4.01 -15.16
N VAL A 69 -21.42 4.24 -13.88
CA VAL A 69 -20.58 4.93 -12.91
C VAL A 69 -20.17 3.99 -11.78
N GLU A 70 -18.89 3.69 -11.69
CA GLU A 70 -18.32 2.81 -10.66
C GLU A 70 -17.56 3.63 -9.63
N PRO A 71 -17.94 3.62 -8.34
CA PRO A 71 -17.20 4.32 -7.31
C PRO A 71 -15.97 3.54 -6.84
N ILE A 72 -14.89 4.26 -6.53
CA ILE A 72 -13.74 3.77 -5.77
C ILE A 72 -13.57 4.65 -4.55
N PHE A 73 -13.79 4.07 -3.37
CA PHE A 73 -13.54 4.74 -2.10
C PHE A 73 -12.13 4.41 -1.60
N GLY A 74 -11.43 5.40 -1.10
CA GLY A 74 -10.10 5.20 -0.53
C GLY A 74 -9.71 6.27 0.48
N SER A 75 -9.00 5.85 1.51
CA SER A 75 -8.42 6.75 2.52
C SER A 75 -7.01 7.25 2.13
N ASN A 76 -6.40 6.65 1.12
CA ASN A 76 -5.07 7.01 0.65
C ASN A 76 -5.15 8.02 -0.51
N TYR A 77 -4.82 9.27 -0.23
CA TYR A 77 -4.83 10.38 -1.18
C TYR A 77 -4.01 10.10 -2.44
N SER A 78 -2.79 9.60 -2.27
CA SER A 78 -1.86 9.38 -3.38
C SER A 78 -2.37 8.31 -4.35
N VAL A 79 -3.01 7.26 -3.84
CA VAL A 79 -3.56 6.17 -4.66
C VAL A 79 -4.71 6.67 -5.55
N LEU A 80 -5.60 7.51 -5.00
CA LEU A 80 -6.72 8.07 -5.76
C LEU A 80 -6.25 9.05 -6.85
N VAL A 81 -5.24 9.88 -6.54
CA VAL A 81 -4.61 10.78 -7.52
C VAL A 81 -3.93 9.98 -8.63
N GLU A 82 -3.20 8.91 -8.28
CA GLU A 82 -2.56 8.05 -9.27
C GLU A 82 -3.56 7.28 -10.13
N ALA A 83 -4.71 6.88 -9.59
CA ALA A 83 -5.80 6.29 -10.39
C ALA A 83 -6.28 7.25 -11.49
N MET A 84 -6.44 8.54 -11.18
CA MET A 84 -6.75 9.56 -12.19
C MET A 84 -5.60 9.74 -13.19
N ARG A 85 -4.35 9.82 -12.72
CA ARG A 85 -3.18 9.95 -13.59
C ARG A 85 -3.07 8.80 -14.60
N ALA A 86 -3.33 7.58 -14.14
CA ALA A 86 -3.29 6.37 -14.97
C ALA A 86 -4.55 6.18 -15.86
N ASN A 87 -5.47 7.14 -15.88
CA ASN A 87 -6.78 7.05 -16.56
C ASN A 87 -7.65 5.87 -16.09
N GLN A 88 -7.45 5.43 -14.86
CA GLN A 88 -8.26 4.39 -14.22
C GLN A 88 -9.48 4.98 -13.52
N ALA A 89 -9.45 6.30 -13.26
CA ALA A 89 -10.58 7.08 -12.81
C ALA A 89 -10.70 8.35 -13.66
N GLN A 90 -11.91 8.74 -13.96
CA GLN A 90 -12.23 9.90 -14.81
C GLN A 90 -12.76 11.08 -14.00
N ILE A 91 -13.32 10.81 -12.82
CA ILE A 91 -13.85 11.80 -11.87
C ILE A 91 -13.21 11.52 -10.51
N GLY A 92 -12.96 12.59 -9.74
CA GLY A 92 -12.54 12.46 -8.35
C GLY A 92 -13.14 13.56 -7.48
N TRP A 93 -13.56 13.18 -6.27
CA TRP A 93 -13.86 14.12 -5.20
C TRP A 93 -12.66 14.16 -4.25
N PHE A 94 -12.04 15.32 -4.13
CA PHE A 94 -10.81 15.52 -3.37
C PHE A 94 -10.87 16.76 -2.49
N SER A 95 -10.21 16.70 -1.33
CA SER A 95 -9.84 17.92 -0.61
C SER A 95 -8.83 18.73 -1.42
N ALA A 96 -8.62 19.99 -1.07
CA ALA A 96 -7.99 20.97 -1.96
C ALA A 96 -6.54 20.62 -2.38
N LEU A 97 -5.68 20.07 -1.50
CA LEU A 97 -4.31 19.70 -1.87
C LEU A 97 -4.26 18.50 -2.82
N PRO A 98 -4.94 17.39 -2.57
CA PRO A 98 -5.04 16.30 -3.55
C PRO A 98 -5.69 16.73 -4.87
N ALA A 99 -6.64 17.68 -4.85
CA ALA A 99 -7.22 18.24 -6.07
C ALA A 99 -6.16 18.95 -6.94
N VAL A 100 -5.28 19.77 -6.32
CA VAL A 100 -4.14 20.38 -7.02
C VAL A 100 -3.25 19.31 -7.65
N GLN A 101 -2.94 18.24 -6.91
CA GLN A 101 -2.10 17.16 -7.44
C GLN A 101 -2.79 16.37 -8.56
N ALA A 102 -4.09 16.10 -8.44
CA ALA A 102 -4.85 15.44 -9.49
C ALA A 102 -4.86 16.28 -10.78
N ILE A 103 -5.04 17.60 -10.68
CA ILE A 103 -4.97 18.52 -11.82
C ILE A 103 -3.58 18.47 -12.47
N ASP A 104 -2.53 18.64 -11.68
CA ASP A 104 -1.16 18.77 -12.16
C ASP A 104 -0.64 17.46 -12.79
N ARG A 105 -1.07 16.31 -12.26
CA ARG A 105 -0.59 14.98 -12.69
C ARG A 105 -1.45 14.28 -13.73
N SER A 106 -2.77 14.53 -13.74
CA SER A 106 -3.72 13.83 -14.63
C SER A 106 -4.30 14.69 -15.75
N LYS A 107 -3.81 15.91 -15.93
CA LYS A 107 -4.43 16.91 -16.82
C LYS A 107 -5.89 17.12 -16.43
N GLY A 108 -6.17 17.20 -15.13
CA GLY A 108 -7.49 17.39 -14.59
C GLY A 108 -7.97 18.83 -14.69
N GLU A 109 -9.27 19.01 -14.57
CA GLU A 109 -9.91 20.31 -14.39
C GLU A 109 -10.96 20.22 -13.28
N VAL A 110 -11.05 21.25 -12.46
CA VAL A 110 -12.11 21.38 -11.47
C VAL A 110 -13.38 21.84 -12.19
N ILE A 111 -14.50 21.21 -11.86
CA ILE A 111 -15.79 21.59 -12.43
C ILE A 111 -16.77 22.15 -11.39
N ALA A 112 -16.62 21.73 -10.14
CA ALA A 112 -17.47 22.17 -9.04
C ALA A 112 -16.73 22.04 -7.71
N ARG A 113 -17.16 22.78 -6.71
CA ARG A 113 -16.74 22.67 -5.32
C ARG A 113 -17.94 22.43 -4.42
N THR A 114 -17.74 21.76 -3.31
CA THR A 114 -18.79 21.54 -2.32
C THR A 114 -19.05 22.81 -1.50
N VAL A 115 -20.29 22.98 -1.08
CA VAL A 115 -20.74 24.01 -0.15
C VAL A 115 -21.44 23.29 1.00
N ASP A 116 -21.05 23.57 2.23
CA ASP A 116 -21.63 22.94 3.41
C ASP A 116 -23.10 23.34 3.66
N VAL A 117 -23.74 22.72 4.63
CA VAL A 117 -25.14 22.99 4.98
C VAL A 117 -25.36 24.41 5.54
N GLU A 118 -24.29 25.09 5.99
CA GLU A 118 -24.34 26.49 6.44
C GLU A 118 -24.11 27.49 5.28
N GLY A 119 -23.91 27.01 4.05
CA GLY A 119 -23.67 27.83 2.87
C GLY A 119 -22.22 28.29 2.69
N LYS A 120 -21.27 27.74 3.47
CA LYS A 120 -19.85 28.03 3.38
C LYS A 120 -19.17 27.11 2.34
N ASP A 121 -18.26 27.69 1.57
CA ASP A 121 -17.42 26.98 0.59
C ASP A 121 -15.96 26.90 1.04
N SER A 122 -15.74 26.96 2.34
CA SER A 122 -14.44 26.90 3.01
C SER A 122 -14.60 26.27 4.38
N TYR A 123 -13.53 25.68 4.86
CA TYR A 123 -13.44 25.09 6.19
C TYR A 123 -12.11 25.49 6.86
N VAL A 124 -11.89 25.12 8.12
CA VAL A 124 -10.66 25.48 8.84
C VAL A 124 -9.93 24.24 9.33
N SER A 125 -8.61 24.31 9.31
CA SER A 125 -7.74 23.39 10.03
C SER A 125 -7.71 23.77 11.50
N THR A 126 -7.65 22.78 12.39
CA THR A 126 -7.65 23.00 13.84
C THR A 126 -6.48 22.27 14.51
N LEU A 127 -6.00 22.81 15.62
CA LEU A 127 -5.25 22.08 16.63
C LEU A 127 -6.18 21.74 17.78
N ILE A 128 -6.23 20.47 18.13
CA ILE A 128 -7.08 19.94 19.19
C ILE A 128 -6.26 19.34 20.31
N VAL A 129 -6.77 19.48 21.54
CA VAL A 129 -6.22 18.89 22.76
C VAL A 129 -7.34 18.23 23.55
N LYS A 130 -6.97 17.41 24.54
CA LYS A 130 -7.95 16.84 25.46
C LYS A 130 -8.54 17.94 26.34
N LYS A 131 -9.84 18.00 26.42
CA LYS A 131 -10.57 18.99 27.23
C LYS A 131 -10.16 18.89 28.70
N GLY A 132 -9.78 20.02 29.24
CA GLY A 132 -9.33 20.09 30.63
C GLY A 132 -7.89 19.59 30.85
N SER A 133 -7.11 19.34 29.81
CA SER A 133 -5.69 18.97 29.91
C SER A 133 -4.82 20.12 30.41
N GLY A 134 -5.30 21.36 30.27
CA GLY A 134 -4.52 22.58 30.60
C GLY A 134 -3.46 22.93 29.54
N ILE A 135 -3.38 22.18 28.42
CA ILE A 135 -2.42 22.44 27.33
C ILE A 135 -2.90 23.67 26.55
N THR A 136 -2.03 24.66 26.45
CA THR A 136 -2.26 25.93 25.75
C THR A 136 -1.45 26.01 24.45
N LEU A 137 -1.72 27.04 23.64
CA LEU A 137 -0.91 27.31 22.44
C LEU A 137 0.54 27.64 22.80
N ASP A 138 0.78 28.27 23.94
CA ASP A 138 2.14 28.59 24.39
C ASP A 138 2.90 27.28 24.68
N ASP A 139 2.27 26.31 25.31
CA ASP A 139 2.90 24.99 25.54
C ASP A 139 3.27 24.29 24.24
N VAL A 140 2.40 24.38 23.20
CA VAL A 140 2.65 23.82 21.88
C VAL A 140 3.84 24.48 21.19
N THR A 141 4.05 25.79 21.42
CA THR A 141 5.12 26.58 20.79
C THR A 141 6.45 26.50 21.50
N GLN A 142 6.46 26.18 22.81
CA GLN A 142 7.68 26.16 23.63
C GLN A 142 8.70 25.10 23.21
N CYS A 143 8.34 24.12 22.41
CA CYS A 143 9.18 23.00 22.00
C CYS A 143 9.95 22.36 23.23
N GLY A 144 10.79 21.38 22.99
CA GLY A 144 11.55 20.74 24.09
C GLY A 144 11.19 19.27 24.27
N LYS A 145 10.51 18.69 23.27
CA LYS A 145 10.19 17.24 23.19
C LYS A 145 9.40 16.72 24.40
N ARG A 146 8.43 17.49 24.87
CA ARG A 146 7.58 17.15 26.02
C ARG A 146 6.21 16.61 25.62
N LEU A 147 5.66 17.08 24.48
CA LEU A 147 4.32 16.72 24.01
C LEU A 147 4.39 15.72 22.86
N ASP A 148 3.45 14.79 22.82
CA ASP A 148 3.22 13.90 21.69
C ASP A 148 2.25 14.56 20.71
N PHE A 149 2.60 14.56 19.40
CA PHE A 149 1.88 15.28 18.36
C PHE A 149 1.31 14.34 17.29
N GLY A 150 0.01 14.47 17.04
CA GLY A 150 -0.69 13.84 15.92
C GLY A 150 -0.79 14.78 14.72
N ILE A 151 -0.14 14.46 13.60
CA ILE A 151 -0.26 15.21 12.35
C ILE A 151 -1.13 14.44 11.37
N GLY A 152 -1.77 15.12 10.42
CA GLY A 152 -2.51 14.48 9.34
C GLY A 152 -1.61 13.73 8.35
N ASP A 153 -2.24 13.03 7.38
CA ASP A 153 -1.52 12.48 6.22
C ASP A 153 -0.75 13.60 5.51
N ALA A 154 0.42 13.26 4.95
CA ALA A 154 1.28 14.22 4.26
C ALA A 154 0.59 14.93 3.08
N GLN A 155 -0.45 14.34 2.50
CA GLN A 155 -1.26 14.90 1.44
C GLN A 155 -2.54 15.61 1.94
N SER A 156 -2.75 15.64 3.26
CA SER A 156 -3.90 16.33 3.84
C SER A 156 -3.73 17.84 3.79
N THR A 157 -4.73 18.56 3.26
CA THR A 157 -4.76 20.02 3.25
C THR A 157 -4.82 20.57 4.68
N SER A 158 -5.83 20.16 5.46
CA SER A 158 -6.06 20.65 6.81
C SER A 158 -5.24 19.94 7.87
N GLY A 159 -4.89 18.66 7.64
CA GLY A 159 -4.12 17.88 8.62
C GLY A 159 -2.62 18.17 8.61
N THR A 160 -2.11 18.68 7.51
CA THR A 160 -0.66 18.88 7.34
C THR A 160 -0.30 20.21 6.70
N LEU A 161 -0.78 20.51 5.49
CA LEU A 161 -0.36 21.70 4.77
C LEU A 161 -0.72 23.00 5.52
N ALA A 162 -1.97 23.14 5.94
CA ALA A 162 -2.45 24.36 6.61
C ALA A 162 -1.78 24.58 7.99
N PRO A 163 -1.65 23.59 8.88
CA PRO A 163 -0.89 23.76 10.12
C PRO A 163 0.57 24.14 9.89
N LEU A 164 1.23 23.49 8.91
CA LEU A 164 2.62 23.82 8.57
C LEU A 164 2.76 25.23 8.02
N THR A 165 1.80 25.70 7.23
CA THR A 165 1.84 27.04 6.62
C THR A 165 1.46 28.15 7.60
N TYR A 166 0.37 27.97 8.35
CA TYR A 166 -0.22 29.07 9.14
C TYR A 166 0.14 29.04 10.61
N PHE A 167 0.49 27.88 11.18
CA PHE A 167 0.85 27.79 12.59
C PHE A 167 2.34 27.60 12.81
N PHE A 168 2.91 26.52 12.33
CA PHE A 168 4.30 26.14 12.60
C PHE A 168 5.31 26.98 11.81
N GLY A 169 5.04 27.23 10.54
CA GLY A 169 5.95 27.92 9.64
C GLY A 169 6.28 29.35 10.07
N PRO A 170 5.30 30.22 10.39
CA PRO A 170 5.59 31.59 10.86
C PRO A 170 6.40 31.64 12.15
N ARG A 171 6.39 30.54 12.92
CA ARG A 171 7.12 30.40 14.18
C ARG A 171 8.46 29.67 14.02
N ASN A 172 8.82 29.30 12.78
CA ASN A 172 10.00 28.48 12.47
C ASN A 172 10.05 27.16 13.27
N ILE A 173 8.90 26.57 13.56
CA ILE A 173 8.78 25.31 14.27
C ILE A 173 8.73 24.15 13.26
N THR A 174 9.65 23.20 13.41
CA THR A 174 9.60 21.92 12.71
C THR A 174 9.03 20.88 13.68
N PRO A 175 7.84 20.29 13.42
CA PRO A 175 7.20 19.38 14.36
C PRO A 175 8.10 18.26 14.87
N THR A 176 8.85 17.59 13.98
CA THR A 176 9.76 16.49 14.34
C THR A 176 10.92 16.91 15.25
N ALA A 177 11.30 18.18 15.23
CA ALA A 177 12.32 18.73 16.14
C ALA A 177 11.71 19.20 17.46
N CYS A 178 10.45 19.65 17.44
CA CYS A 178 9.76 20.29 18.55
C CYS A 178 9.14 19.28 19.53
N PHE A 179 8.42 18.28 19.01
CA PHE A 179 7.65 17.32 19.79
C PHE A 179 8.45 16.07 20.18
N ALA A 180 8.02 15.37 21.24
CA ALA A 180 8.60 14.11 21.68
C ALA A 180 8.41 13.04 20.61
N THR A 181 7.18 12.87 20.14
CA THR A 181 6.84 12.03 18.98
C THR A 181 5.97 12.82 18.01
N VAL A 182 6.04 12.46 16.72
CA VAL A 182 5.14 12.94 15.68
C VAL A 182 4.58 11.73 14.94
N ARG A 183 3.27 11.56 14.97
CA ARG A 183 2.57 10.42 14.36
C ARG A 183 1.59 10.93 13.33
N SER A 184 1.62 10.33 12.12
CA SER A 184 0.65 10.66 11.07
C SER A 184 -0.56 9.76 11.17
N ALA A 185 -1.76 10.35 11.19
CA ALA A 185 -3.03 9.64 11.25
C ALA A 185 -4.17 10.44 10.57
N SER A 186 -5.34 9.82 10.38
CA SER A 186 -6.54 10.53 9.92
C SER A 186 -7.04 11.53 10.97
N HIS A 187 -7.88 12.49 10.55
CA HIS A 187 -8.48 13.46 11.50
C HIS A 187 -9.27 12.79 12.62
N GLN A 188 -10.03 11.75 12.26
CA GLN A 188 -10.80 10.97 13.22
C GLN A 188 -9.87 10.23 14.18
N ALA A 189 -8.83 9.55 13.67
CA ALA A 189 -7.83 8.87 14.49
C ALA A 189 -7.11 9.81 15.44
N ASN A 190 -6.74 11.00 14.99
CA ASN A 190 -6.15 12.05 15.82
C ASN A 190 -7.11 12.50 16.93
N SER A 191 -8.39 12.70 16.62
CA SER A 191 -9.40 13.08 17.60
C SER A 191 -9.57 12.02 18.71
N PHE A 192 -9.62 10.75 18.33
CA PHE A 192 -9.68 9.64 19.29
C PHE A 192 -8.39 9.53 20.12
N ALA A 193 -7.22 9.69 19.50
CA ALA A 193 -5.93 9.64 20.18
C ALA A 193 -5.78 10.76 21.23
N VAL A 194 -6.27 11.96 20.93
CA VAL A 194 -6.33 13.07 21.87
C VAL A 194 -7.32 12.79 22.99
N ALA A 195 -8.54 12.34 22.69
CA ALA A 195 -9.57 12.05 23.69
C ALA A 195 -9.11 11.00 24.71
N ASN A 196 -8.44 9.93 24.24
CA ASN A 196 -7.93 8.87 25.11
C ASN A 196 -6.56 9.17 25.74
N GLY A 197 -5.92 10.30 25.40
CA GLY A 197 -4.64 10.71 25.96
C GLY A 197 -3.42 9.97 25.40
N SER A 198 -3.55 9.31 24.25
CA SER A 198 -2.41 8.68 23.54
C SER A 198 -1.57 9.70 22.77
N VAL A 199 -2.10 10.89 22.53
CA VAL A 199 -1.47 12.04 21.91
C VAL A 199 -1.94 13.28 22.67
N ASP A 200 -1.03 14.22 22.91
CA ASP A 200 -1.33 15.42 23.69
C ASP A 200 -2.01 16.51 22.83
N VAL A 201 -1.50 16.69 21.62
CA VAL A 201 -1.98 17.69 20.64
C VAL A 201 -2.09 17.05 19.28
N ALA A 202 -3.15 17.34 18.54
CA ALA A 202 -3.25 16.84 17.16
C ALA A 202 -3.88 17.83 16.21
N THR A 203 -3.61 17.62 14.90
CA THR A 203 -4.31 18.33 13.84
C THR A 203 -5.66 17.68 13.52
N SER A 204 -6.67 18.50 13.30
CA SER A 204 -8.00 18.11 12.85
C SER A 204 -8.58 19.18 11.90
N ASN A 205 -9.87 19.22 11.72
CA ASN A 205 -10.57 20.27 10.99
C ASN A 205 -12.03 20.43 11.45
N SER A 206 -12.66 21.52 11.03
CA SER A 206 -14.05 21.83 11.40
C SER A 206 -15.05 20.79 10.86
N VAL A 207 -14.82 20.22 9.67
CA VAL A 207 -15.68 19.18 9.08
C VAL A 207 -15.67 17.93 9.94
N ASN A 208 -14.47 17.44 10.31
CA ASN A 208 -14.33 16.29 11.21
C ASN A 208 -15.01 16.53 12.56
N THR A 209 -15.00 17.77 13.07
CA THR A 209 -15.68 18.12 14.33
C THR A 209 -17.20 17.94 14.22
N VAL A 210 -17.79 18.31 13.08
CA VAL A 210 -19.23 18.11 12.81
C VAL A 210 -19.56 16.64 12.74
N PHE A 211 -18.79 15.86 11.99
CA PHE A 211 -18.95 14.40 11.90
C PHE A 211 -18.81 13.73 13.27
N LEU A 212 -17.79 14.10 14.02
CA LEU A 212 -17.54 13.51 15.32
C LEU A 212 -18.67 13.78 16.32
N ARG A 213 -19.26 14.97 16.29
CA ARG A 213 -20.45 15.29 17.12
C ARG A 213 -21.68 14.47 16.75
N ARG A 214 -21.84 14.13 15.47
CA ARG A 214 -22.94 13.32 14.98
C ARG A 214 -22.76 11.85 15.31
N GLU A 215 -21.58 11.28 15.02
CA GLU A 215 -21.32 9.84 15.09
C GLU A 215 -20.79 9.41 16.47
N ASN A 216 -20.00 10.25 17.12
CA ASN A 216 -19.31 9.95 18.39
C ASN A 216 -19.32 11.15 19.35
N PRO A 217 -20.51 11.60 19.82
CA PRO A 217 -20.63 12.78 20.67
C PRO A 217 -19.80 12.69 21.95
N GLN A 218 -19.65 11.50 22.51
CA GLN A 218 -18.84 11.26 23.71
C GLN A 218 -17.36 11.60 23.50
N ILE A 219 -16.82 11.37 22.30
CA ILE A 219 -15.44 11.73 21.96
C ILE A 219 -15.34 13.21 21.67
N ALA A 220 -16.32 13.77 20.95
CA ALA A 220 -16.38 15.20 20.67
C ALA A 220 -16.37 16.07 21.93
N ASP A 221 -17.06 15.62 23.00
CA ASP A 221 -17.13 16.30 24.28
C ASP A 221 -15.81 16.24 25.09
N GLN A 222 -14.90 15.32 24.75
CA GLN A 222 -13.60 15.16 25.42
C GLN A 222 -12.47 15.95 24.77
N ILE A 223 -12.72 16.61 23.66
CA ILE A 223 -11.70 17.40 22.95
C ILE A 223 -12.08 18.86 22.89
N GLU A 224 -11.08 19.72 22.82
CA GLU A 224 -11.25 21.16 22.60
C GLU A 224 -10.28 21.67 21.54
N THR A 225 -10.72 22.66 20.79
CA THR A 225 -9.90 23.33 19.79
C THR A 225 -9.15 24.49 20.43
N ILE A 226 -7.83 24.51 20.27
CA ILE A 226 -6.96 25.57 20.80
C ILE A 226 -6.46 26.53 19.71
N TRP A 227 -6.60 26.17 18.44
CA TRP A 227 -6.22 27.01 17.29
C TRP A 227 -7.04 26.66 16.06
N GLU A 228 -7.29 27.66 15.24
CA GLU A 228 -7.93 27.55 13.93
C GLU A 228 -7.13 28.29 12.86
N SER A 229 -7.09 27.75 11.66
CA SER A 229 -6.45 28.38 10.51
C SER A 229 -7.35 29.47 9.90
N PRO A 230 -6.80 30.35 9.05
CA PRO A 230 -7.61 31.04 8.04
C PRO A 230 -8.43 30.03 7.23
N PRO A 231 -9.58 30.46 6.64
CA PRO A 231 -10.41 29.62 5.78
C PRO A 231 -9.58 29.02 4.64
N ILE A 232 -9.73 27.72 4.43
CA ILE A 232 -9.14 26.98 3.32
C ILE A 232 -10.25 26.49 2.37
N PRO A 233 -9.99 26.41 1.05
CA PRO A 233 -10.99 25.98 0.08
C PRO A 233 -11.56 24.60 0.41
N GLU A 234 -12.89 24.45 0.26
CA GLU A 234 -13.57 23.16 0.40
C GLU A 234 -13.17 22.17 -0.70
N SER A 235 -13.65 20.94 -0.56
CA SER A 235 -13.38 19.86 -1.51
C SER A 235 -13.94 20.14 -2.90
N GLY A 236 -13.29 19.62 -3.92
CA GLY A 236 -13.66 19.83 -5.31
C GLY A 236 -13.91 18.54 -6.08
N ILE A 237 -14.76 18.67 -7.10
CA ILE A 237 -14.96 17.66 -8.14
C ILE A 237 -13.96 17.93 -9.25
N VAL A 238 -13.02 17.02 -9.45
CA VAL A 238 -12.02 17.07 -10.51
C VAL A 238 -12.38 16.05 -11.58
N ILE A 239 -12.37 16.46 -12.83
CA ILE A 239 -12.55 15.56 -13.98
C ILE A 239 -11.32 15.59 -14.87
N ARG A 240 -11.10 14.53 -15.63
CA ARG A 240 -10.06 14.53 -16.66
C ARG A 240 -10.43 15.43 -17.83
N SER A 241 -9.51 16.26 -18.27
CA SER A 241 -9.75 17.19 -19.40
C SER A 241 -9.84 16.48 -20.76
N ASP A 242 -9.32 15.24 -20.86
CA ASP A 242 -9.36 14.42 -22.08
C ASP A 242 -10.67 13.64 -22.27
N LEU A 243 -11.66 13.79 -21.40
CA LEU A 243 -13.01 13.30 -21.63
C LEU A 243 -13.68 14.04 -22.82
N PRO A 244 -14.58 13.37 -23.57
CA PRO A 244 -15.39 14.03 -24.62
C PRO A 244 -16.13 15.25 -24.08
N ALA A 245 -16.20 16.31 -24.90
CA ALA A 245 -16.77 17.59 -24.46
C ALA A 245 -18.24 17.49 -24.04
N ASP A 246 -19.03 16.65 -24.71
CA ASP A 246 -20.43 16.39 -24.36
C ASP A 246 -20.57 15.70 -23.01
N VAL A 247 -19.69 14.72 -22.70
CA VAL A 247 -19.65 14.03 -21.41
C VAL A 247 -19.26 15.00 -20.30
N LYS A 248 -18.21 15.80 -20.50
CA LYS A 248 -17.78 16.83 -19.54
C LYS A 248 -18.89 17.85 -19.25
N ALA A 249 -19.58 18.30 -20.29
CA ALA A 249 -20.67 19.25 -20.13
C ALA A 249 -21.83 18.68 -19.31
N LYS A 250 -22.20 17.41 -19.53
CA LYS A 250 -23.23 16.72 -18.76
C LYS A 250 -22.81 16.53 -17.29
N ILE A 251 -21.57 16.09 -17.04
CA ILE A 251 -21.06 15.92 -15.66
C ILE A 251 -21.07 17.27 -14.93
N ARG A 252 -20.57 18.34 -15.57
CA ARG A 252 -20.61 19.71 -14.99
C ARG A 252 -22.03 20.16 -14.70
N HIS A 253 -22.94 20.00 -15.67
CA HIS A 253 -24.36 20.37 -15.52
C HIS A 253 -24.96 19.61 -14.33
N PHE A 254 -24.77 18.30 -14.27
CA PHE A 254 -25.28 17.47 -13.19
C PHE A 254 -24.85 18.00 -11.81
N PHE A 255 -23.55 18.17 -11.56
CA PHE A 255 -23.12 18.64 -10.24
C PHE A 255 -23.63 20.02 -9.89
N VAL A 256 -23.63 20.97 -10.82
CA VAL A 256 -24.02 22.35 -10.54
C VAL A 256 -25.53 22.49 -10.32
N THR A 257 -26.34 21.59 -10.87
CA THR A 257 -27.82 21.65 -10.75
C THR A 257 -28.39 20.63 -9.76
N TYR A 258 -27.59 19.71 -9.25
CA TYR A 258 -28.06 18.64 -8.37
C TYR A 258 -28.69 19.19 -7.10
N GLY A 259 -29.93 18.79 -6.83
CA GLY A 259 -30.73 19.26 -5.69
C GLY A 259 -31.22 20.70 -5.76
N GLN A 260 -30.98 21.41 -6.89
CA GLN A 260 -31.33 22.84 -7.04
C GLN A 260 -32.65 23.09 -7.79
N GLY A 261 -33.27 22.05 -8.35
CA GLY A 261 -34.52 22.15 -9.08
C GLY A 261 -35.77 22.20 -8.19
N PHE A 262 -36.90 22.00 -8.82
CA PHE A 262 -38.21 21.88 -8.17
C PHE A 262 -38.82 20.51 -8.50
N GLY A 263 -39.58 19.96 -7.57
CA GLY A 263 -40.29 18.71 -7.75
C GLY A 263 -39.73 17.54 -6.93
N PRO A 264 -40.32 16.33 -7.05
CA PRO A 264 -40.01 15.19 -6.21
C PRO A 264 -38.54 14.73 -6.28
N ASP A 265 -37.95 14.77 -7.46
CA ASP A 265 -36.54 14.40 -7.63
C ASP A 265 -35.61 15.42 -6.94
N SER A 266 -35.91 16.69 -6.96
CA SER A 266 -35.13 17.70 -6.28
C SER A 266 -35.19 17.56 -4.76
N GLU A 267 -36.35 17.22 -4.20
CA GLU A 267 -36.48 16.98 -2.76
C GLU A 267 -35.65 15.75 -2.33
N ARG A 268 -35.73 14.69 -3.12
CA ARG A 268 -34.89 13.48 -2.91
C ARG A 268 -33.40 13.80 -3.03
N GLN A 269 -33.01 14.56 -4.05
CA GLN A 269 -31.62 15.00 -4.25
C GLN A 269 -31.13 15.89 -3.10
N LYS A 270 -31.97 16.80 -2.58
CA LYS A 270 -31.63 17.57 -1.37
C LYS A 270 -31.38 16.67 -0.16
N ALA A 271 -32.26 15.67 0.05
CA ALA A 271 -32.04 14.71 1.14
C ALA A 271 -30.70 13.93 1.00
N VAL A 272 -30.29 13.62 -0.24
CA VAL A 272 -28.98 13.02 -0.51
C VAL A 272 -27.85 14.00 -0.16
N MET A 273 -27.96 15.27 -0.55
CA MET A 273 -26.98 16.32 -0.23
C MET A 273 -26.88 16.56 1.28
N ASP A 274 -28.00 16.61 1.99
CA ASP A 274 -28.04 16.74 3.45
C ASP A 274 -27.34 15.55 4.14
N GLY A 275 -27.54 14.34 3.61
CA GLY A 275 -26.84 13.14 4.08
C GLY A 275 -25.32 13.23 3.92
N LEU A 276 -24.85 13.87 2.85
CA LEU A 276 -23.44 14.17 2.59
C LEU A 276 -22.92 15.40 3.35
N ASN A 277 -23.78 16.10 4.10
CA ASN A 277 -23.50 17.36 4.80
C ASN A 277 -23.18 18.54 3.85
N TYR A 278 -23.80 18.56 2.67
CA TYR A 278 -23.67 19.63 1.68
C TYR A 278 -25.03 20.25 1.36
N SER A 279 -25.04 21.56 1.09
CA SER A 279 -26.22 22.27 0.58
C SER A 279 -26.27 22.26 -0.95
N GLN A 280 -25.14 22.34 -1.62
CA GLN A 280 -25.02 22.40 -3.07
C GLN A 280 -23.58 22.10 -3.53
N PHE A 281 -23.46 21.87 -4.84
CA PHE A 281 -22.19 22.01 -5.55
C PHE A 281 -22.22 23.36 -6.31
N ARG A 282 -21.18 24.17 -6.08
CA ARG A 282 -21.02 25.45 -6.79
C ARG A 282 -20.02 25.29 -7.92
N ALA A 283 -20.33 25.85 -9.10
CA ALA A 283 -19.39 25.86 -10.22
C ALA A 283 -18.04 26.45 -9.81
N ALA A 284 -16.97 25.80 -10.22
CA ALA A 284 -15.61 26.22 -9.95
C ALA A 284 -14.70 25.90 -11.13
N ASP A 285 -13.54 26.53 -11.16
CA ASP A 285 -12.43 26.24 -12.06
C ASP A 285 -11.13 26.08 -11.25
N ASN A 286 -10.02 25.86 -11.92
CA ASN A 286 -8.74 25.59 -11.26
C ASN A 286 -8.24 26.75 -10.39
N SER A 287 -8.71 27.98 -10.62
CA SER A 287 -8.24 29.18 -9.89
C SER A 287 -8.68 29.19 -8.41
N TYR A 288 -9.78 28.50 -8.07
CA TYR A 288 -10.21 28.43 -6.67
C TYR A 288 -9.18 27.71 -5.76
N LEU A 289 -8.26 26.95 -6.35
CA LEU A 289 -7.16 26.25 -5.66
C LEU A 289 -5.85 27.06 -5.59
N ASP A 290 -5.81 28.30 -6.11
CA ASP A 290 -4.61 29.12 -6.07
C ASP A 290 -4.08 29.35 -4.64
N PRO A 291 -4.92 29.55 -3.60
CA PRO A 291 -4.45 29.62 -2.23
C PRO A 291 -3.64 28.38 -1.80
N ILE A 292 -4.02 27.20 -2.27
CA ILE A 292 -3.32 25.94 -1.95
C ILE A 292 -1.97 25.87 -2.69
N ARG A 293 -1.92 26.36 -3.93
CA ARG A 293 -0.66 26.47 -4.68
C ARG A 293 0.32 27.43 -3.99
N GLU A 294 -0.17 28.54 -3.47
CA GLU A 294 0.62 29.49 -2.71
C GLU A 294 1.16 28.88 -1.39
N MET A 295 0.31 28.15 -0.66
CA MET A 295 0.73 27.43 0.56
C MET A 295 1.83 26.39 0.26
N LYS A 296 1.68 25.60 -0.82
CA LYS A 296 2.73 24.67 -1.28
C LYS A 296 4.03 25.39 -1.62
N ALA A 297 3.96 26.50 -2.34
CA ALA A 297 5.12 27.28 -2.71
C ALA A 297 5.81 27.89 -1.49
N ASP A 298 5.05 28.36 -0.50
CA ASP A 298 5.61 28.86 0.76
C ASP A 298 6.31 27.76 1.55
N GLN A 299 5.69 26.59 1.68
CA GLN A 299 6.31 25.43 2.32
C GLN A 299 7.61 25.03 1.61
N ALA A 300 7.61 24.94 0.28
CA ALA A 300 8.80 24.60 -0.50
C ALA A 300 9.94 25.60 -0.28
N ARG A 301 9.63 26.92 -0.23
CA ARG A 301 10.62 27.98 0.08
C ARG A 301 11.25 27.79 1.46
N ARG A 302 10.45 27.49 2.48
CA ARG A 302 10.92 27.28 3.87
C ARG A 302 11.81 26.05 4.00
N GLU A 303 11.52 25.00 3.23
CA GLU A 303 12.29 23.75 3.21
C GLU A 303 13.52 23.84 2.29
N GLY A 304 13.78 24.99 1.66
CA GLY A 304 14.88 25.17 0.70
C GLY A 304 14.76 24.32 -0.56
N ARG A 305 13.56 23.82 -0.86
CA ARG A 305 13.27 23.09 -2.09
C ARG A 305 12.87 24.09 -3.19
N PRO A 306 13.34 23.89 -4.43
CA PRO A 306 12.78 24.66 -5.53
C PRO A 306 11.28 24.38 -5.63
N PRO A 307 10.45 25.40 -5.94
CA PRO A 307 9.02 25.18 -6.18
C PRO A 307 8.85 24.06 -7.21
N GLU A 308 7.96 23.12 -6.92
CA GLU A 308 7.65 22.00 -7.82
C GLU A 308 6.99 22.57 -9.08
N VAL A 309 7.82 22.92 -10.05
CA VAL A 309 7.34 23.18 -11.40
C VAL A 309 6.93 21.82 -11.95
N ALA A 310 5.72 21.71 -12.47
CA ALA A 310 5.24 20.50 -13.14
C ALA A 310 6.36 19.93 -14.02
N PRO A 311 6.73 18.64 -13.89
CA PRO A 311 7.92 18.14 -14.53
C PRO A 311 7.81 18.31 -16.03
N PRO A 312 8.79 18.98 -16.68
CA PRO A 312 8.92 18.84 -18.11
C PRO A 312 9.24 17.38 -18.37
N THR A 313 8.54 16.76 -19.29
CA THR A 313 8.86 15.46 -19.85
C THR A 313 10.29 15.50 -20.43
N SER A 314 11.30 15.27 -19.61
CA SER A 314 12.66 15.07 -20.11
C SER A 314 13.43 14.09 -19.21
N ALA A 315 13.94 13.08 -19.87
CA ALA A 315 14.70 11.94 -19.35
C ALA A 315 16.14 12.29 -18.86
N GLY A 316 16.37 13.50 -18.34
CA GLY A 316 17.72 14.05 -18.19
C GLY A 316 18.40 13.98 -16.82
N ASN A 317 17.73 13.56 -15.73
CA ASN A 317 18.33 13.66 -14.38
C ASN A 317 18.27 12.39 -13.53
N GLN A 318 18.28 11.22 -14.16
CA GLN A 318 18.28 9.94 -13.44
C GLN A 318 19.63 9.60 -12.77
N PHE A 319 20.75 10.17 -13.25
CA PHE A 319 22.08 9.80 -12.76
C PHE A 319 22.37 10.18 -11.29
N LYS A 320 21.85 11.30 -10.80
CA LYS A 320 22.07 11.72 -9.40
C LYS A 320 21.22 10.93 -8.38
N ARG A 321 20.13 10.31 -8.81
CA ARG A 321 19.29 9.43 -7.95
C ARG A 321 19.81 7.99 -7.90
N ILE A 322 20.66 7.58 -8.84
CA ILE A 322 21.18 6.21 -8.95
C ILE A 322 22.47 6.01 -8.13
N ALA A 323 23.19 7.08 -7.79
CA ALA A 323 24.45 7.01 -7.06
C ALA A 323 24.39 6.19 -5.74
N PRO A 324 23.37 6.34 -4.86
CA PRO A 324 23.28 5.51 -3.65
C PRO A 324 22.99 4.04 -3.96
N PHE A 325 22.22 3.76 -5.01
CA PHE A 325 21.93 2.39 -5.44
C PHE A 325 23.13 1.73 -6.12
N ALA A 326 23.97 2.51 -6.82
CA ALA A 326 25.23 2.02 -7.41
C ALA A 326 26.23 1.62 -6.30
N LEU A 327 26.28 2.34 -5.18
CA LEU A 327 27.13 2.00 -4.04
C LEU A 327 26.65 0.71 -3.36
N ILE A 328 25.35 0.54 -3.17
CA ILE A 328 24.74 -0.68 -2.62
C ILE A 328 25.01 -1.86 -3.58
N GLY A 329 24.89 -1.65 -4.88
CA GLY A 329 25.23 -2.63 -5.91
C GLY A 329 26.70 -3.03 -5.87
N LEU A 330 27.59 -2.06 -5.67
CA LEU A 330 29.03 -2.32 -5.57
C LEU A 330 29.39 -3.13 -4.31
N LEU A 331 28.76 -2.82 -3.17
CA LEU A 331 28.94 -3.58 -1.94
C LEU A 331 28.35 -5.00 -2.05
N ALA A 332 27.24 -5.17 -2.75
CA ALA A 332 26.67 -6.49 -3.06
C ALA A 332 27.59 -7.30 -3.99
N ILE A 333 28.19 -6.67 -5.01
CA ILE A 333 29.16 -7.28 -5.90
C ILE A 333 30.42 -7.69 -5.13
N LEU A 334 30.91 -6.83 -4.24
CA LEU A 334 32.07 -7.16 -3.37
C LEU A 334 31.78 -8.35 -2.46
N ALA A 335 30.58 -8.42 -1.85
CA ALA A 335 30.14 -9.56 -1.07
C ALA A 335 30.02 -10.85 -1.90
N ILE A 336 29.57 -10.76 -3.15
CA ILE A 336 29.51 -11.86 -4.11
C ILE A 336 30.93 -12.33 -4.48
N VAL A 337 31.85 -11.40 -4.77
CA VAL A 337 33.25 -11.72 -5.10
C VAL A 337 33.95 -12.38 -3.93
N LEU A 338 33.74 -11.91 -2.70
CA LEU A 338 34.28 -12.53 -1.49
C LEU A 338 33.73 -13.95 -1.22
N ASN A 339 32.49 -14.23 -1.64
CA ASN A 339 31.90 -15.57 -1.58
C ASN A 339 32.33 -16.50 -2.73
N LEU A 340 32.89 -15.96 -3.82
CA LEU A 340 33.36 -16.73 -4.98
C LEU A 340 34.84 -17.12 -4.85
N LEU A 341 35.56 -16.63 -3.85
CA LEU A 341 36.90 -17.09 -3.55
C LEU A 341 36.86 -18.58 -3.14
N PRO A 342 37.62 -19.45 -3.81
CA PRO A 342 37.53 -20.88 -3.56
C PRO A 342 37.94 -21.18 -2.12
N ARG A 343 36.97 -21.63 -1.31
CA ARG A 343 37.27 -22.28 -0.03
C ARG A 343 37.98 -23.56 -0.36
N ARG A 344 39.24 -23.68 0.02
CA ARG A 344 40.00 -24.95 -0.06
C ARG A 344 39.20 -26.01 0.73
N THR A 345 38.52 -26.89 0.03
CA THR A 345 37.93 -28.10 0.59
C THR A 345 39.06 -29.05 0.95
N ALA A 346 39.26 -29.24 2.25
CA ALA A 346 40.03 -30.37 2.71
C ALA A 346 39.28 -31.66 2.37
N ALA A 347 39.95 -32.60 1.72
CA ALA A 347 39.38 -33.88 1.31
C ALA A 347 38.90 -34.68 2.54
N ALA A 348 37.68 -35.20 2.42
CA ALA A 348 37.11 -36.14 3.38
C ALA A 348 37.80 -37.50 3.25
N THR A 349 38.33 -38.02 4.35
CA THR A 349 38.78 -39.39 4.46
C THR A 349 38.13 -40.02 5.71
N GLU A 350 37.41 -41.09 5.47
CA GLU A 350 36.99 -42.22 6.32
C GLU A 350 36.56 -42.05 7.79
N ALA A 351 35.50 -42.81 8.10
CA ALA A 351 34.86 -42.97 9.39
C ALA A 351 35.82 -43.30 10.54
N ALA A 352 35.80 -42.49 11.59
CA ALA A 352 36.37 -42.84 12.87
C ALA A 352 35.66 -42.10 14.00
N VAL A 353 35.37 -42.86 15.04
CA VAL A 353 35.26 -42.52 16.47
C VAL A 353 35.12 -41.01 16.73
N ILE A 354 34.01 -40.59 17.30
CA ILE A 354 33.76 -39.22 17.76
C ILE A 354 34.85 -38.87 18.78
N PRO A 355 35.85 -38.05 18.43
CA PRO A 355 36.79 -37.55 19.42
C PRO A 355 36.16 -36.46 20.23
N ASP A 356 36.57 -36.30 21.48
CA ASP A 356 36.22 -35.16 22.33
C ASP A 356 36.37 -33.84 21.55
N PRO A 357 35.44 -32.90 21.74
CA PRO A 357 35.49 -31.63 20.99
C PRO A 357 36.85 -30.96 21.25
N PRO A 358 37.59 -30.58 20.20
CA PRO A 358 38.91 -29.99 20.35
C PRO A 358 38.79 -28.75 21.24
N LYS A 359 39.66 -28.61 22.23
CA LYS A 359 39.77 -27.42 23.06
C LYS A 359 39.91 -26.22 22.13
N LYS A 360 38.93 -25.31 22.17
CA LYS A 360 38.92 -24.10 21.31
C LYS A 360 40.26 -23.37 21.48
N SER A 361 40.94 -23.08 20.40
CA SER A 361 42.14 -22.25 20.44
C SER A 361 41.80 -20.85 20.96
N LEU A 362 42.76 -20.15 21.56
CA LEU A 362 42.60 -18.76 22.02
C LEU A 362 42.06 -17.84 20.91
N ALA A 363 42.46 -18.06 19.66
CA ALA A 363 41.97 -17.36 18.50
C ALA A 363 40.49 -17.67 18.20
N ALA A 364 40.03 -18.89 18.39
CA ALA A 364 38.62 -19.24 18.22
C ALA A 364 37.76 -18.65 19.35
N TRP A 365 38.29 -18.63 20.56
CA TRP A 365 37.61 -18.03 21.72
C TRP A 365 37.52 -16.50 21.59
N SER A 366 38.57 -15.83 21.10
CA SER A 366 38.54 -14.37 20.83
C SER A 366 37.59 -14.01 19.70
N LEU A 367 37.44 -14.85 18.66
CA LEU A 367 36.48 -14.67 17.59
C LEU A 367 35.03 -14.83 18.10
N ASP A 368 34.76 -15.86 18.91
CA ASP A 368 33.45 -16.04 19.55
C ASP A 368 33.10 -14.85 20.46
N LEU A 369 34.06 -14.38 21.27
CA LEU A 369 33.88 -13.20 22.12
C LEU A 369 33.58 -11.95 21.30
N LEU A 370 34.27 -11.74 20.19
CA LEU A 370 34.09 -10.61 19.30
C LEU A 370 32.71 -10.65 18.59
N LEU A 371 32.27 -11.82 18.17
CA LEU A 371 30.96 -12.00 17.53
C LEU A 371 29.83 -11.82 18.55
N TRP A 372 29.87 -12.52 19.68
CA TRP A 372 28.80 -12.42 20.69
C TRP A 372 28.84 -11.10 21.45
N GLY A 373 30.02 -10.57 21.73
CA GLY A 373 30.20 -9.26 22.34
C GLY A 373 29.76 -8.15 21.40
N GLY A 374 30.11 -8.23 20.12
CA GLY A 374 29.62 -7.30 19.09
C GLY A 374 28.10 -7.35 18.95
N PHE A 375 27.52 -8.57 18.94
CA PHE A 375 26.07 -8.73 18.92
C PHE A 375 25.39 -8.11 20.16
N ALA A 376 25.94 -8.35 21.36
CA ALA A 376 25.43 -7.76 22.59
C ALA A 376 25.52 -6.23 22.59
N ILE A 377 26.61 -5.64 22.06
CA ILE A 377 26.77 -4.19 21.92
C ILE A 377 25.72 -3.62 20.96
N ILE A 378 25.47 -4.29 19.82
CA ILE A 378 24.43 -3.89 18.86
C ILE A 378 23.04 -3.91 19.52
N LEU A 379 22.73 -4.98 20.28
CA LEU A 379 21.46 -5.06 21.03
C LEU A 379 21.32 -3.95 22.07
N MET A 380 22.39 -3.66 22.84
CA MET A 380 22.37 -2.57 23.80
C MET A 380 22.23 -1.19 23.13
N ALA A 381 22.94 -0.95 22.03
CA ALA A 381 22.83 0.30 21.28
C ALA A 381 21.44 0.47 20.64
N ALA A 382 20.79 -0.62 20.24
CA ALA A 382 19.44 -0.63 19.69
C ALA A 382 18.36 -0.44 20.79
N PHE A 383 18.65 -0.80 22.04
CA PHE A 383 17.67 -0.85 23.14
C PHE A 383 16.86 0.44 23.30
N ASN A 384 17.55 1.60 23.30
CA ASN A 384 16.89 2.91 23.38
C ASN A 384 16.28 3.36 22.05
N ARG A 385 16.82 2.90 20.90
CA ARG A 385 16.31 3.31 19.59
C ARG A 385 15.00 2.62 19.21
N VAL A 386 14.76 1.43 19.77
CA VAL A 386 13.51 0.67 19.56
C VAL A 386 12.53 0.85 20.73
N ASP A 387 12.73 1.89 21.55
CA ASP A 387 11.85 2.30 22.67
C ASP A 387 11.56 1.17 23.68
N LEU A 388 12.46 0.19 23.82
CA LEU A 388 12.30 -0.89 24.80
C LEU A 388 12.17 -0.41 26.26
N PRO A 389 12.79 0.71 26.71
CA PRO A 389 12.54 1.26 28.04
C PRO A 389 11.06 1.58 28.31
N ASN A 390 10.29 1.89 27.25
CA ASN A 390 8.87 2.23 27.34
C ASN A 390 7.93 1.01 27.46
N LEU A 391 8.46 -0.21 27.52
CA LEU A 391 7.68 -1.42 27.82
C LEU A 391 6.84 -1.31 29.10
N GLY A 392 7.30 -0.49 30.07
CA GLY A 392 6.55 -0.17 31.29
C GLY A 392 5.21 0.51 31.03
N ASN A 393 5.06 1.22 29.90
CA ASN A 393 3.82 1.90 29.52
C ASN A 393 2.68 0.91 29.19
N LEU A 394 2.99 -0.33 28.86
CA LEU A 394 2.00 -1.40 28.72
C LEU A 394 1.22 -1.64 30.02
N PHE A 395 1.88 -1.41 31.17
CA PHE A 395 1.27 -1.63 32.48
C PHE A 395 0.69 -0.32 33.06
N SER A 396 1.33 0.83 32.83
CA SER A 396 0.84 2.14 33.30
C SER A 396 -0.43 2.59 32.55
N ASN A 397 -0.57 2.25 31.26
CA ASN A 397 -1.74 2.55 30.44
C ASN A 397 -2.77 1.41 30.42
N SER A 398 -2.80 0.57 31.43
CA SER A 398 -3.68 -0.61 31.51
C SER A 398 -5.18 -0.26 31.45
N GLU A 399 -5.58 0.95 31.81
CA GLU A 399 -6.97 1.39 31.73
C GLU A 399 -7.40 1.63 30.28
N ASN A 400 -6.56 2.22 29.45
CA ASN A 400 -6.82 2.36 28.02
C ASN A 400 -6.88 0.98 27.35
N MET A 401 -5.96 0.08 27.67
CA MET A 401 -6.00 -1.30 27.20
C MET A 401 -7.27 -2.04 27.65
N ARG A 402 -7.74 -1.80 28.86
CA ARG A 402 -8.97 -2.42 29.37
C ARG A 402 -10.22 -1.92 28.65
N ASN A 403 -10.30 -0.63 28.34
CA ASN A 403 -11.41 -0.06 27.58
C ASN A 403 -11.40 -0.58 26.13
N TYR A 404 -10.24 -0.58 25.50
CA TYR A 404 -10.00 -1.21 24.20
C TYR A 404 -10.39 -2.69 24.18
N GLY A 405 -9.96 -3.44 25.21
CA GLY A 405 -10.24 -4.85 25.36
C GLY A 405 -11.73 -5.15 25.54
N LYS A 406 -12.49 -4.28 26.18
CA LYS A 406 -13.95 -4.45 26.33
C LYS A 406 -14.68 -4.41 24.99
N ASP A 407 -14.34 -3.44 24.12
CA ASP A 407 -14.95 -3.33 22.81
C ASP A 407 -14.50 -4.49 21.91
N PHE A 408 -13.22 -4.84 21.96
CA PHE A 408 -12.66 -5.97 21.21
C PHE A 408 -13.24 -7.34 21.67
N LEU A 409 -13.58 -7.50 22.95
CA LEU A 409 -14.22 -8.73 23.48
C LEU A 409 -15.73 -8.79 23.25
N ASN A 410 -16.33 -7.75 22.65
CA ASN A 410 -17.76 -7.70 22.34
C ASN A 410 -17.99 -7.56 20.82
N PRO A 411 -17.73 -8.63 20.02
CA PRO A 411 -17.81 -8.59 18.57
C PRO A 411 -19.22 -8.26 18.06
N ASP A 412 -19.31 -7.46 17.00
CA ASP A 412 -20.55 -7.14 16.31
C ASP A 412 -20.71 -8.01 15.05
N PHE A 413 -21.65 -8.93 15.09
CA PHE A 413 -21.96 -9.82 13.97
C PHE A 413 -23.04 -9.28 13.03
N THR A 414 -23.50 -8.04 13.16
CA THR A 414 -24.57 -7.49 12.31
C THR A 414 -24.25 -7.61 10.81
N LEU A 415 -23.00 -7.35 10.43
CA LEU A 415 -22.52 -7.39 9.06
C LEU A 415 -21.83 -8.71 8.67
N TRP A 416 -21.97 -9.79 9.43
CA TRP A 416 -21.21 -11.03 9.25
C TRP A 416 -21.25 -11.60 7.83
N ARG A 417 -22.43 -11.53 7.13
CA ARG A 417 -22.59 -12.03 5.76
C ARG A 417 -21.70 -11.27 4.78
N GLN A 418 -21.63 -9.97 4.92
CA GLN A 418 -20.78 -9.11 4.07
C GLN A 418 -19.30 -9.41 4.36
N LEU A 419 -18.91 -9.51 5.62
CA LEU A 419 -17.54 -9.81 6.04
C LEU A 419 -17.08 -11.19 5.55
N VAL A 420 -17.93 -12.21 5.61
CA VAL A 420 -17.64 -13.54 5.03
C VAL A 420 -17.48 -13.45 3.51
N GLY A 421 -18.28 -12.62 2.81
CA GLY A 421 -18.13 -12.36 1.39
C GLY A 421 -16.76 -11.74 1.06
N GLN A 422 -16.30 -10.78 1.87
CA GLN A 422 -14.97 -10.17 1.72
C GLN A 422 -13.83 -11.17 2.04
N MET A 423 -14.01 -12.03 3.03
CA MET A 423 -13.05 -13.11 3.32
C MET A 423 -12.98 -14.11 2.16
N TRP A 424 -14.12 -14.45 1.55
CA TRP A 424 -14.15 -15.31 0.36
C TRP A 424 -13.37 -14.68 -0.81
N LEU A 425 -13.50 -13.38 -1.04
CA LEU A 425 -12.72 -12.65 -2.03
C LEU A 425 -11.21 -12.74 -1.73
N THR A 426 -10.82 -12.58 -0.45
CA THR A 426 -9.41 -12.72 -0.02
C THR A 426 -8.86 -14.11 -0.33
N ILE A 427 -9.66 -15.16 -0.08
CA ILE A 427 -9.29 -16.55 -0.41
C ILE A 427 -9.13 -16.73 -1.92
N GLN A 428 -10.00 -16.15 -2.74
CA GLN A 428 -9.90 -16.19 -4.20
C GLN A 428 -8.63 -15.48 -4.70
N ILE A 429 -8.27 -14.33 -4.13
CA ILE A 429 -7.01 -13.63 -4.44
C ILE A 429 -5.81 -14.53 -4.15
N ALA A 430 -5.77 -15.16 -2.97
CA ALA A 430 -4.70 -16.07 -2.58
C ALA A 430 -4.64 -17.31 -3.48
N LEU A 431 -5.79 -17.88 -3.84
CA LEU A 431 -5.90 -19.07 -4.69
C LEU A 431 -5.37 -18.78 -6.10
N TRP A 432 -5.88 -17.74 -6.75
CA TRP A 432 -5.43 -17.36 -8.08
C TRP A 432 -3.98 -16.89 -8.10
N GLY A 433 -3.54 -16.13 -7.10
CA GLY A 433 -2.15 -15.73 -6.95
C GLY A 433 -1.22 -16.92 -6.83
N THR A 434 -1.59 -17.93 -6.02
CA THR A 434 -0.80 -19.16 -5.87
C THR A 434 -0.81 -20.00 -7.14
N PHE A 435 -1.97 -20.12 -7.81
CA PHE A 435 -2.07 -20.86 -9.07
C PHE A 435 -1.16 -20.27 -10.15
N LEU A 436 -1.21 -18.96 -10.36
CA LEU A 436 -0.34 -18.25 -11.30
C LEU A 436 1.14 -18.37 -10.90
N ALA A 437 1.44 -18.32 -9.59
CA ALA A 437 2.79 -18.50 -9.08
C ALA A 437 3.34 -19.88 -9.43
N VAL A 438 2.55 -20.96 -9.27
CA VAL A 438 2.93 -22.33 -9.66
C VAL A 438 3.18 -22.42 -11.15
N PHE A 439 2.30 -21.84 -11.95
CA PHE A 439 2.42 -21.81 -13.40
C PHE A 439 3.74 -21.15 -13.86
N LEU A 440 4.14 -20.05 -13.21
CA LEU A 440 5.42 -19.37 -13.47
C LEU A 440 6.62 -20.12 -12.87
N ALA A 441 6.45 -20.73 -11.68
CA ALA A 441 7.52 -21.38 -10.96
C ALA A 441 8.00 -22.67 -11.63
N VAL A 442 7.11 -23.45 -12.26
CA VAL A 442 7.47 -24.70 -12.92
C VAL A 442 8.54 -24.49 -14.00
N PRO A 443 8.34 -23.66 -15.03
CA PRO A 443 9.38 -23.45 -16.05
C PRO A 443 10.65 -22.81 -15.45
N LEU A 444 10.51 -21.84 -14.54
CA LEU A 444 11.65 -21.21 -13.90
C LEU A 444 12.49 -22.22 -13.10
N SER A 445 11.86 -23.15 -12.39
CA SER A 445 12.56 -24.17 -11.60
C SER A 445 13.35 -25.16 -12.47
N LEU A 446 12.78 -25.61 -13.58
CA LEU A 446 13.45 -26.48 -14.54
C LEU A 446 14.67 -25.78 -15.15
N MET A 447 14.54 -24.49 -15.50
CA MET A 447 15.63 -23.68 -16.03
C MET A 447 16.70 -23.38 -14.98
N ALA A 448 16.34 -23.30 -13.69
CA ALA A 448 17.24 -23.03 -12.58
C ALA A 448 17.99 -24.26 -12.05
N SER A 449 17.57 -25.47 -12.42
CA SER A 449 18.13 -26.74 -11.91
C SER A 449 19.42 -27.10 -12.61
N ARG A 450 20.50 -27.33 -11.82
CA ARG A 450 21.85 -27.60 -12.35
C ARG A 450 21.98 -28.95 -13.06
N ASN A 451 21.15 -29.89 -12.68
CA ASN A 451 21.12 -31.23 -13.30
C ASN A 451 20.39 -31.25 -14.65
N LEU A 452 19.55 -30.24 -14.94
CA LEU A 452 18.78 -30.19 -16.19
C LEU A 452 19.25 -29.08 -17.15
N SER A 453 19.82 -27.99 -16.66
CA SER A 453 20.08 -26.79 -17.45
C SER A 453 21.56 -26.41 -17.45
N PRO A 454 22.09 -25.83 -18.54
CA PRO A 454 23.48 -25.41 -18.61
C PRO A 454 23.73 -24.20 -17.69
N ALA A 455 24.96 -24.10 -17.16
CA ALA A 455 25.33 -23.08 -16.16
C ALA A 455 25.06 -21.63 -16.59
N TRP A 456 25.16 -21.33 -17.90
CA TRP A 456 24.90 -20.00 -18.43
C TRP A 456 23.41 -19.58 -18.32
N LEU A 457 22.48 -20.54 -18.25
CA LEU A 457 21.06 -20.32 -18.03
C LEU A 457 20.71 -20.34 -16.53
N VAL A 458 21.27 -21.29 -15.80
CA VAL A 458 21.02 -21.45 -14.36
C VAL A 458 21.36 -20.16 -13.60
N TRP A 459 22.52 -19.55 -13.88
CA TRP A 459 22.98 -18.38 -13.11
C TRP A 459 22.03 -17.18 -13.21
N PRO A 460 21.65 -16.66 -14.40
CA PRO A 460 20.74 -15.53 -14.50
C PRO A 460 19.34 -15.84 -13.98
N VAL A 461 18.79 -17.05 -14.24
CA VAL A 461 17.45 -17.42 -13.76
C VAL A 461 17.42 -17.42 -12.24
N ARG A 462 18.43 -17.96 -11.56
CA ARG A 462 18.52 -17.89 -10.10
C ARG A 462 18.58 -16.45 -9.57
N ARG A 463 19.27 -15.54 -10.27
CA ARG A 463 19.29 -14.11 -9.88
C ARG A 463 17.93 -13.45 -10.02
N VAL A 464 17.19 -13.78 -11.07
CA VAL A 464 15.81 -13.30 -11.23
C VAL A 464 14.91 -13.84 -10.10
N MET A 465 15.01 -15.11 -9.78
CA MET A 465 14.26 -15.71 -8.66
C MET A 465 14.62 -15.05 -7.32
N ASP A 466 15.92 -14.82 -7.07
CA ASP A 466 16.39 -14.13 -5.86
C ASP A 466 15.86 -12.70 -5.78
N LEU A 467 15.81 -11.98 -6.92
CA LEU A 467 15.23 -10.64 -7.01
C LEU A 467 13.73 -10.65 -6.68
N LEU A 468 12.96 -11.51 -7.34
CA LEU A 468 11.50 -11.58 -7.17
C LEU A 468 11.09 -11.81 -5.71
N ARG A 469 11.78 -12.69 -4.99
CA ARG A 469 11.48 -13.00 -3.58
C ARG A 469 12.04 -11.99 -2.57
N SER A 470 12.99 -11.13 -2.98
CA SER A 470 13.58 -10.12 -2.09
C SER A 470 12.75 -8.85 -1.97
N ILE A 471 11.84 -8.61 -2.93
CA ILE A 471 10.96 -7.45 -2.91
C ILE A 471 9.75 -7.75 -2.03
N PRO A 472 9.43 -6.93 -1.02
CA PRO A 472 8.26 -7.11 -0.17
C PRO A 472 6.94 -7.11 -0.97
N ASP A 473 5.99 -7.96 -0.58
CA ASP A 473 4.68 -8.09 -1.24
C ASP A 473 3.94 -6.74 -1.39
N LEU A 474 4.04 -5.88 -0.37
CA LEU A 474 3.43 -4.54 -0.39
C LEU A 474 4.00 -3.64 -1.49
N VAL A 475 5.32 -3.72 -1.72
CA VAL A 475 5.98 -2.90 -2.77
C VAL A 475 5.55 -3.39 -4.16
N ILE A 476 5.49 -4.70 -4.36
CA ILE A 476 4.99 -5.29 -5.61
C ILE A 476 3.51 -4.97 -5.78
N GLY A 477 2.73 -5.04 -4.70
CA GLY A 477 1.30 -4.70 -4.68
C GLY A 477 1.04 -3.27 -5.10
N THR A 478 1.78 -2.30 -4.56
CA THR A 478 1.65 -0.88 -4.96
C THR A 478 2.05 -0.65 -6.41
N LEU A 479 3.08 -1.36 -6.90
CA LEU A 479 3.46 -1.29 -8.31
C LEU A 479 2.31 -1.76 -9.23
N PHE A 480 1.67 -2.88 -8.88
CA PHE A 480 0.55 -3.39 -9.68
C PHE A 480 -0.71 -2.53 -9.53
N ILE A 481 -0.96 -1.92 -8.37
CA ILE A 481 -2.05 -0.96 -8.22
C ILE A 481 -1.88 0.21 -9.21
N VAL A 482 -0.65 0.71 -9.36
CA VAL A 482 -0.34 1.76 -10.35
C VAL A 482 -0.52 1.27 -11.80
N ALA A 483 -0.24 -0.01 -12.07
CA ALA A 483 -0.29 -0.58 -13.42
C ALA A 483 -1.71 -1.02 -13.85
N VAL A 484 -2.46 -1.69 -12.99
CA VAL A 484 -3.74 -2.32 -13.33
C VAL A 484 -4.94 -1.74 -12.56
N GLY A 485 -4.72 -0.82 -11.63
CA GLY A 485 -5.74 -0.21 -10.79
C GLY A 485 -5.89 -0.85 -9.43
N LEU A 486 -6.70 -0.17 -8.60
CA LEU A 486 -7.16 -0.70 -7.33
C LEU A 486 -8.03 -1.93 -7.56
N GLY A 487 -7.90 -2.92 -6.70
CA GLY A 487 -8.77 -4.09 -6.71
C GLY A 487 -8.04 -5.43 -6.67
N PRO A 488 -8.81 -6.53 -6.73
CA PRO A 488 -8.31 -7.89 -6.52
C PRO A 488 -7.19 -8.33 -7.48
N LEU A 489 -7.22 -7.84 -8.72
CA LEU A 489 -6.22 -8.21 -9.73
C LEU A 489 -4.80 -7.79 -9.32
N ALA A 490 -4.63 -6.59 -8.75
CA ALA A 490 -3.33 -6.13 -8.25
C ALA A 490 -2.79 -7.06 -7.15
N GLY A 491 -3.67 -7.50 -6.22
CA GLY A 491 -3.33 -8.46 -5.18
C GLY A 491 -2.94 -9.83 -5.74
N VAL A 492 -3.70 -10.35 -6.71
CA VAL A 492 -3.39 -11.61 -7.41
C VAL A 492 -2.01 -11.57 -8.05
N LEU A 493 -1.70 -10.50 -8.81
CA LEU A 493 -0.42 -10.34 -9.49
C LEU A 493 0.75 -10.18 -8.52
N ALA A 494 0.55 -9.45 -7.43
CA ALA A 494 1.57 -9.28 -6.39
C ALA A 494 1.95 -10.61 -5.74
N ILE A 495 0.95 -11.38 -5.32
CA ILE A 495 1.15 -12.71 -4.75
C ILE A 495 1.78 -13.65 -5.78
N ALA A 496 1.31 -13.62 -7.03
CA ALA A 496 1.82 -14.48 -8.09
C ALA A 496 3.32 -14.26 -8.31
N LEU A 497 3.75 -13.01 -8.42
CA LEU A 497 5.14 -12.67 -8.75
C LEU A 497 6.11 -13.02 -7.59
N ASN A 498 5.79 -12.60 -6.36
CA ASN A 498 6.61 -12.90 -5.20
C ASN A 498 6.69 -14.42 -4.96
N THR A 499 5.53 -15.07 -4.92
CA THR A 499 5.44 -16.51 -4.65
C THR A 499 6.09 -17.34 -5.76
N ALA A 500 6.06 -16.90 -7.03
CA ALA A 500 6.77 -17.57 -8.12
C ALA A 500 8.27 -17.65 -7.86
N GLY A 501 8.90 -16.58 -7.37
CA GLY A 501 10.31 -16.56 -6.99
C GLY A 501 10.65 -17.57 -5.88
N VAL A 502 9.78 -17.65 -4.87
CA VAL A 502 9.96 -18.58 -3.74
C VAL A 502 9.75 -20.04 -4.18
N LEU A 503 8.63 -20.33 -4.86
CA LEU A 503 8.31 -21.67 -5.33
C LEU A 503 9.32 -22.18 -6.35
N ALA A 504 9.74 -21.35 -7.30
CA ALA A 504 10.73 -21.75 -8.30
C ALA A 504 12.04 -22.20 -7.65
N LYS A 505 12.46 -21.54 -6.56
CA LYS A 505 13.63 -21.97 -5.81
C LYS A 505 13.42 -23.33 -5.14
N LEU A 506 12.34 -23.49 -4.37
CA LEU A 506 12.03 -24.76 -3.71
C LEU A 506 11.85 -25.90 -4.72
N PHE A 507 11.20 -25.62 -5.83
CA PHE A 507 10.99 -26.57 -6.92
C PHE A 507 12.32 -26.98 -7.58
N SER A 508 13.24 -26.01 -7.79
CA SER A 508 14.56 -26.32 -8.37
C SER A 508 15.43 -27.17 -7.44
N GLU A 509 15.35 -26.92 -6.14
CA GLU A 509 16.05 -27.74 -5.13
C GLU A 509 15.49 -29.17 -5.09
N ALA A 510 14.16 -29.33 -5.20
CA ALA A 510 13.52 -30.63 -5.34
C ALA A 510 13.99 -31.38 -6.59
N VAL A 511 14.06 -30.69 -7.74
CA VAL A 511 14.56 -31.28 -9.01
C VAL A 511 16.04 -31.67 -8.89
N GLU A 512 16.86 -30.93 -8.16
CA GLU A 512 18.27 -31.26 -7.97
C GLU A 512 18.48 -32.50 -7.07
N SER A 513 17.49 -32.86 -6.25
CA SER A 513 17.57 -33.98 -5.28
C SER A 513 17.00 -35.31 -5.81
N ILE A 514 16.47 -35.37 -7.03
CA ILE A 514 15.86 -36.59 -7.60
C ILE A 514 16.87 -37.69 -7.91
N ASP A 515 16.37 -38.92 -7.99
CA ASP A 515 17.13 -40.06 -8.46
C ASP A 515 17.37 -39.98 -9.97
N LYS A 516 18.56 -40.31 -10.43
CA LYS A 516 18.96 -40.30 -11.84
C LYS A 516 18.47 -41.54 -12.58
N GLY A 517 18.20 -42.65 -11.90
CA GLY A 517 17.80 -43.93 -12.51
C GLY A 517 16.60 -43.79 -13.45
N PRO A 518 15.45 -43.20 -13.04
CA PRO A 518 14.29 -43.00 -13.91
C PRO A 518 14.60 -42.14 -15.14
N ILE A 519 15.47 -41.13 -15.00
CA ILE A 519 15.86 -40.28 -16.13
C ILE A 519 16.69 -41.07 -17.14
N GLU A 520 17.66 -41.84 -16.66
CA GLU A 520 18.51 -42.70 -17.50
C GLU A 520 17.70 -43.80 -18.18
N GLY A 521 16.71 -44.37 -17.49
CA GLY A 521 15.75 -45.32 -18.08
C GLY A 521 14.96 -44.74 -19.23
N VAL A 522 14.39 -43.55 -19.11
CA VAL A 522 13.68 -42.85 -20.17
C VAL A 522 14.65 -42.51 -21.32
N LYS A 523 15.84 -42.03 -21.02
CA LYS A 523 16.86 -41.72 -22.01
C LYS A 523 17.32 -42.95 -22.80
N ALA A 524 17.41 -44.14 -22.17
CA ALA A 524 17.79 -45.38 -22.81
C ALA A 524 16.80 -45.83 -23.88
N THR A 525 15.53 -45.36 -23.86
CA THR A 525 14.55 -45.62 -24.92
C THR A 525 14.73 -44.75 -26.18
N GLY A 526 15.74 -43.84 -26.19
CA GLY A 526 15.94 -42.84 -27.25
C GLY A 526 15.00 -41.64 -27.17
N ALA A 527 14.32 -41.46 -26.03
CA ALA A 527 13.41 -40.34 -25.81
C ALA A 527 14.14 -39.00 -25.78
N GLY A 528 13.52 -37.97 -26.35
CA GLY A 528 14.08 -36.61 -26.31
C GLY A 528 13.92 -35.94 -24.94
N ARG A 529 14.61 -34.85 -24.73
CA ARG A 529 14.74 -34.15 -23.45
C ARG A 529 13.40 -33.74 -22.79
N LEU A 530 12.37 -33.38 -23.58
CA LEU A 530 11.05 -33.09 -23.03
C LEU A 530 10.39 -34.34 -22.43
N HIS A 531 10.61 -35.50 -23.00
CA HIS A 531 10.12 -36.78 -22.48
C HIS A 531 10.89 -37.20 -21.23
N GLU A 532 12.21 -36.94 -21.17
CA GLU A 532 13.01 -37.15 -19.95
C GLU A 532 12.44 -36.32 -18.78
N ILE A 533 12.08 -35.03 -19.03
CA ILE A 533 11.45 -34.16 -18.03
C ILE A 533 10.06 -34.68 -17.65
N ALA A 534 9.21 -34.96 -18.62
CA ALA A 534 7.81 -35.33 -18.39
C ALA A 534 7.66 -36.67 -17.66
N TRP A 535 8.49 -37.65 -17.98
CA TRP A 535 8.37 -39.02 -17.47
C TRP A 535 9.45 -39.43 -16.46
N GLY A 536 10.61 -38.76 -16.49
CA GLY A 536 11.71 -39.05 -15.56
C GLY A 536 11.79 -38.07 -14.38
N VAL A 537 11.46 -36.80 -14.58
CA VAL A 537 11.61 -35.75 -13.54
C VAL A 537 10.27 -35.45 -12.86
N ILE A 538 9.25 -35.01 -13.60
CA ILE A 538 7.99 -34.53 -13.03
C ILE A 538 7.32 -35.53 -12.09
N PRO A 539 7.23 -36.85 -12.39
CA PRO A 539 6.59 -37.79 -11.48
C PRO A 539 7.28 -37.88 -10.11
N GLN A 540 8.59 -37.70 -10.06
CA GLN A 540 9.35 -37.74 -8.80
C GLN A 540 9.13 -36.49 -7.95
N VAL A 541 9.00 -35.31 -8.56
CA VAL A 541 8.91 -34.03 -7.84
C VAL A 541 7.49 -33.56 -7.59
N ALA A 542 6.50 -34.02 -8.37
CA ALA A 542 5.12 -33.54 -8.32
C ALA A 542 4.48 -33.62 -6.91
N PRO A 543 4.67 -34.70 -6.11
CA PRO A 543 4.13 -34.74 -4.74
C PRO A 543 4.72 -33.64 -3.86
N LEU A 544 6.02 -33.42 -3.94
CA LEU A 544 6.72 -32.40 -3.16
C LEU A 544 6.39 -30.99 -3.62
N TRP A 545 6.30 -30.76 -4.94
CA TRP A 545 5.87 -29.50 -5.51
C TRP A 545 4.44 -29.12 -5.08
N THR A 546 3.52 -30.09 -5.10
CA THR A 546 2.16 -29.90 -4.63
C THR A 546 2.13 -29.56 -3.14
N SER A 547 2.96 -30.22 -2.34
CA SER A 547 3.09 -29.93 -0.90
C SER A 547 3.58 -28.48 -0.67
N PHE A 548 4.59 -28.02 -1.40
CA PHE A 548 5.06 -26.63 -1.32
C PHE A 548 4.02 -25.62 -1.80
N ALA A 549 3.28 -25.92 -2.87
CA ALA A 549 2.21 -25.07 -3.37
C ALA A 549 1.08 -24.90 -2.34
N LEU A 550 0.66 -25.99 -1.68
CA LEU A 550 -0.35 -25.95 -0.62
C LEU A 550 0.14 -25.14 0.61
N TYR A 551 1.39 -25.30 1.00
CA TYR A 551 2.00 -24.51 2.07
C TYR A 551 2.01 -23.01 1.72
N ARG A 552 2.38 -22.67 0.47
CA ARG A 552 2.36 -21.28 0.01
C ARG A 552 0.95 -20.72 -0.09
N PHE A 553 -0.04 -21.50 -0.50
CA PHE A 553 -1.44 -21.07 -0.53
C PHE A 553 -1.93 -20.64 0.87
N GLU A 554 -1.63 -21.43 1.91
CA GLU A 554 -1.93 -21.07 3.30
C GLU A 554 -1.25 -19.73 3.68
N SER A 555 0.06 -19.59 3.41
CA SER A 555 0.79 -18.34 3.67
C SER A 555 0.23 -17.16 2.88
N ASN A 556 -0.11 -17.37 1.61
CA ASN A 556 -0.66 -16.35 0.72
C ASN A 556 -2.05 -15.88 1.15
N SER A 557 -2.85 -16.72 1.83
CA SER A 557 -4.15 -16.32 2.39
C SER A 557 -3.98 -15.23 3.47
N ARG A 558 -2.91 -15.29 4.26
CA ARG A 558 -2.56 -14.22 5.21
C ARG A 558 -1.97 -13.00 4.48
N ALA A 559 -1.10 -13.21 3.50
CA ALA A 559 -0.52 -12.12 2.71
C ALA A 559 -1.60 -11.32 1.95
N ALA A 560 -2.61 -12.00 1.39
CA ALA A 560 -3.74 -11.36 0.73
C ALA A 560 -4.53 -10.42 1.66
N THR A 561 -4.67 -10.79 2.95
CA THR A 561 -5.27 -9.89 3.95
C THR A 561 -4.43 -8.63 4.14
N VAL A 562 -3.09 -8.76 4.20
CA VAL A 562 -2.19 -7.60 4.34
C VAL A 562 -2.21 -6.72 3.08
N LEU A 563 -2.27 -7.31 1.88
CA LEU A 563 -2.40 -6.56 0.63
C LEU A 563 -3.72 -5.79 0.52
N GLY A 564 -4.77 -6.25 1.20
CA GLY A 564 -6.02 -5.50 1.34
C GLY A 564 -5.84 -4.11 1.95
N LEU A 565 -4.84 -3.92 2.84
CA LEU A 565 -4.54 -2.62 3.46
C LEU A 565 -4.13 -1.53 2.45
N ILE A 566 -3.60 -1.91 1.30
CA ILE A 566 -3.17 -0.98 0.24
C ILE A 566 -4.18 -0.87 -0.90
N GLY A 567 -5.40 -1.46 -0.75
CA GLY A 567 -6.45 -1.34 -1.76
C GLY A 567 -6.55 -2.51 -2.74
N ALA A 568 -5.96 -3.67 -2.43
CA ALA A 568 -6.15 -4.91 -3.20
C ALA A 568 -7.53 -5.57 -2.95
N GLY A 569 -8.38 -4.96 -2.13
CA GLY A 569 -9.72 -5.48 -1.80
C GLY A 569 -9.72 -6.59 -0.76
N GLY A 570 -10.89 -7.20 -0.56
CA GLY A 570 -11.08 -8.30 0.39
C GLY A 570 -11.19 -7.86 1.86
N ILE A 571 -11.12 -8.84 2.76
CA ILE A 571 -11.33 -8.61 4.21
C ILE A 571 -10.29 -7.67 4.82
N GLY A 572 -9.08 -7.62 4.25
CA GLY A 572 -8.00 -6.75 4.73
C GLY A 572 -8.30 -5.27 4.56
N GLN A 573 -8.99 -4.89 3.48
CA GLN A 573 -9.43 -3.52 3.27
C GLN A 573 -10.46 -3.13 4.33
N VAL A 574 -11.48 -3.96 4.57
CA VAL A 574 -12.50 -3.69 5.58
C VAL A 574 -11.90 -3.67 6.99
N LEU A 575 -10.90 -4.52 7.26
CA LEU A 575 -10.15 -4.50 8.52
C LEU A 575 -9.46 -3.15 8.72
N PHE A 576 -8.78 -2.65 7.69
CA PHE A 576 -8.10 -1.36 7.75
C PHE A 576 -9.09 -0.20 7.96
N GLU A 577 -10.19 -0.20 7.21
CA GLU A 577 -11.26 0.79 7.33
C GLU A 577 -11.86 0.80 8.75
N SER A 578 -12.17 -0.39 9.30
CA SER A 578 -12.71 -0.52 10.67
C SER A 578 -11.70 -0.10 11.74
N LEU A 579 -10.39 -0.38 11.54
CA LEU A 579 -9.33 0.09 12.43
C LEU A 579 -9.20 1.61 12.40
N GLN A 580 -9.31 2.22 11.22
CA GLN A 580 -9.27 3.68 11.07
C GLN A 580 -10.52 4.36 11.66
N ALA A 581 -11.66 3.69 11.60
CA ALA A 581 -12.92 4.14 12.21
C ALA A 581 -12.99 3.87 13.73
N PHE A 582 -11.97 3.21 14.32
CA PHE A 582 -11.97 2.76 15.72
C PHE A 582 -13.16 1.87 16.11
N ASP A 583 -13.75 1.21 15.10
CA ASP A 583 -14.82 0.22 15.32
C ASP A 583 -14.21 -1.13 15.71
N TYR A 584 -13.75 -1.22 16.96
CA TYR A 584 -13.09 -2.42 17.49
C TYR A 584 -14.02 -3.63 17.61
N ARG A 585 -15.32 -3.39 17.67
CA ARG A 585 -16.32 -4.46 17.69
C ARG A 585 -16.37 -5.18 16.33
N THR A 586 -16.40 -4.42 15.24
CA THR A 586 -16.29 -4.97 13.89
C THR A 586 -14.90 -5.55 13.62
N VAL A 587 -13.82 -4.89 14.08
CA VAL A 587 -12.44 -5.42 14.01
C VAL A 587 -12.35 -6.80 14.68
N SER A 588 -12.97 -6.99 15.85
CA SER A 588 -13.00 -8.28 16.53
C SER A 588 -13.72 -9.35 15.70
N THR A 589 -14.87 -9.02 15.12
CA THR A 589 -15.61 -9.93 14.23
C THR A 589 -14.77 -10.33 13.02
N ILE A 590 -14.09 -9.36 12.38
CA ILE A 590 -13.18 -9.60 11.26
C ILE A 590 -12.03 -10.52 11.69
N ALA A 591 -11.41 -10.25 12.85
CA ALA A 591 -10.33 -11.09 13.38
C ALA A 591 -10.78 -12.54 13.59
N ILE A 592 -11.97 -12.75 14.15
CA ILE A 592 -12.56 -14.09 14.32
C ILE A 592 -12.75 -14.77 12.96
N ILE A 593 -13.32 -14.08 11.97
CA ILE A 593 -13.53 -14.62 10.63
C ILE A 593 -12.21 -15.00 9.97
N ILE A 594 -11.17 -14.15 10.07
CA ILE A 594 -9.83 -14.43 9.54
C ILE A 594 -9.24 -15.68 10.22
N VAL A 595 -9.27 -15.74 11.56
CA VAL A 595 -8.71 -16.88 12.32
C VAL A 595 -9.40 -18.17 11.92
N VAL A 596 -10.74 -18.18 11.88
CA VAL A 596 -11.51 -19.37 11.48
C VAL A 596 -11.16 -19.79 10.04
N ALA A 597 -11.16 -18.84 9.09
CA ALA A 597 -10.89 -19.14 7.69
C ALA A 597 -9.46 -19.67 7.48
N VAL A 598 -8.45 -19.01 8.07
CA VAL A 598 -7.04 -19.44 7.97
C VAL A 598 -6.85 -20.81 8.63
N THR A 599 -7.47 -21.08 9.77
CA THR A 599 -7.40 -22.38 10.44
C THR A 599 -8.02 -23.48 9.57
N LEU A 600 -9.16 -23.23 8.93
CA LEU A 600 -9.78 -24.18 8.02
C LEU A 600 -8.91 -24.46 6.79
N ILE A 601 -8.29 -23.42 6.22
CA ILE A 601 -7.34 -23.57 5.08
C ILE A 601 -6.14 -24.41 5.52
N ASP A 602 -5.58 -24.16 6.70
CA ASP A 602 -4.43 -24.93 7.22
C ASP A 602 -4.80 -26.39 7.44
N MET A 603 -5.92 -26.68 8.10
CA MET A 603 -6.41 -28.05 8.29
C MET A 603 -6.62 -28.79 6.95
N LEU A 604 -7.23 -28.13 5.97
CA LEU A 604 -7.45 -28.70 4.63
C LEU A 604 -6.11 -28.96 3.92
N SER A 605 -5.21 -27.98 3.94
CA SER A 605 -3.86 -28.10 3.35
C SER A 605 -3.06 -29.23 3.98
N GLN A 606 -3.11 -29.40 5.32
CA GLN A 606 -2.45 -30.50 6.03
C GLN A 606 -3.05 -31.87 5.67
N ALA A 607 -4.39 -31.96 5.59
CA ALA A 607 -5.07 -33.20 5.21
C ALA A 607 -4.69 -33.63 3.76
N MET A 608 -4.61 -32.66 2.84
CA MET A 608 -4.18 -32.92 1.46
C MET A 608 -2.70 -33.36 1.39
N ARG A 609 -1.81 -32.68 2.11
CA ARG A 609 -0.38 -33.04 2.15
C ARG A 609 -0.14 -34.45 2.67
N LYS A 610 -0.85 -34.86 3.75
CA LYS A 610 -0.76 -36.21 4.31
C LYS A 610 -1.18 -37.32 3.35
N ARG A 611 -1.97 -37.01 2.31
CA ARG A 611 -2.37 -37.98 1.28
C ARG A 611 -1.40 -38.03 0.10
N LEU A 612 -0.57 -37.02 -0.08
CA LEU A 612 0.36 -36.89 -1.20
C LEU A 612 1.79 -37.36 -0.86
N LEU A 613 2.16 -37.31 0.39
CA LEU A 613 3.44 -37.76 0.96
C LEU A 613 3.24 -39.08 1.72
#